data_6c690d29533d8c000a73a56a43c1d7eb
#
_entry.id   6c690d29533d8c000a73a56a43c1d7eb
#
_cell.length_a   1.000
_cell.length_b   1.000
_cell.length_c   1.000
_cell.angle_alpha   90.00
_cell.angle_beta   90.00
_cell.angle_gamma   90.00
#
_symmetry.space_group_name_H-M   'P 1'
#
loop_
_entity.id
_entity.type
_entity.pdbx_description
1 polymer ?
#
loop_
_entity_poly.entity_id
_entity_poly.type
_entity_poly.pdbx_seq_one_letter_code
_entity_poly.pdbx_strand_id
1 'polypeptide(L)'
;MILSASRRTDIPAFYTDWFLNRIKERYVLSRNPINPRQVSKIDLSPELIDCIVFWTKNPAPLIVRLKELEAYHYYFQFTLNAYEADVEPGLASKHVSLVNTFMHLSERIGKERVIWRYDPMLLTDRYTVSYHIQHFTALAKKLKDATQRCVISFIDFPKRKYSTMSALGYRAPDFNEMHTIARAFSAIASENGITLETCAEAIDLSTYGINHAKCIDDALISRISGKPLHLKKDPNQRAACSCVPSVDIGLYNTCMHGCKYCYASFNKKALLQNRQHYEAFSPILCSKITEDDVIYERNDAQSRTALQPDLPLVSS
;
A
#
# COMPACT_ATOMS: atom_id res chain seq x y z
N MET A 1 -2.64 -13.49 -11.36
CA MET A 1 -1.57 -12.56 -10.92
C MET A 1 -2.16 -11.47 -10.02
N ILE A 2 -1.47 -11.05 -8.94
CA ILE A 2 -1.88 -9.90 -8.11
C ILE A 2 -1.09 -8.67 -8.57
N LEU A 3 -1.78 -7.58 -8.89
CA LEU A 3 -1.18 -6.32 -9.33
C LEU A 3 -1.10 -5.33 -8.15
N SER A 4 0.09 -4.79 -7.86
CA SER A 4 0.29 -3.71 -6.87
C SER A 4 0.36 -2.35 -7.59
N ALA A 5 -0.62 -1.49 -7.35
CA ALA A 5 -0.75 -0.18 -7.98
C ALA A 5 -0.73 0.97 -6.93
N SER A 6 0.33 1.31 -6.27
CA SER A 6 1.68 0.79 -6.15
C SER A 6 2.28 1.14 -4.79
N ARG A 7 3.25 0.37 -4.30
CA ARG A 7 4.03 0.72 -3.09
C ARG A 7 5.12 1.79 -3.35
N ARG A 8 5.36 2.15 -4.61
CA ARG A 8 6.43 3.08 -5.04
C ARG A 8 5.92 4.48 -5.35
N THR A 9 4.61 4.61 -5.61
CA THR A 9 3.94 5.89 -5.90
C THR A 9 2.45 5.80 -5.61
N ASP A 10 1.78 6.94 -5.50
CA ASP A 10 0.32 6.99 -5.32
C ASP A 10 -0.35 7.13 -6.69
N ILE A 11 -0.63 5.98 -7.32
CA ILE A 11 -1.29 5.94 -8.65
C ILE A 11 -2.71 6.54 -8.57
N PRO A 12 -3.56 6.16 -7.60
CA PRO A 12 -4.90 6.75 -7.48
C PRO A 12 -4.92 8.27 -7.33
N ALA A 13 -3.90 8.86 -6.68
CA ALA A 13 -3.86 10.30 -6.46
C ALA A 13 -3.34 11.10 -7.66
N PHE A 14 -2.35 10.56 -8.40
CA PHE A 14 -1.60 11.36 -9.37
C PHE A 14 -1.60 10.82 -10.79
N TYR A 15 -1.96 9.55 -10.98
CA TYR A 15 -1.76 8.83 -12.23
C TYR A 15 -3.00 8.01 -12.64
N THR A 16 -4.18 8.42 -12.18
CA THR A 16 -5.46 7.75 -12.50
C THR A 16 -5.68 7.64 -14.01
N ASP A 17 -5.47 8.73 -14.77
CA ASP A 17 -5.66 8.72 -16.22
C ASP A 17 -4.71 7.73 -16.91
N TRP A 18 -3.42 7.76 -16.53
CA TRP A 18 -2.45 6.81 -17.04
C TRP A 18 -2.86 5.37 -16.74
N PHE A 19 -3.21 5.08 -15.51
CA PHE A 19 -3.57 3.75 -15.07
C PHE A 19 -4.79 3.21 -15.85
N LEU A 20 -5.83 4.01 -15.99
CA LEU A 20 -7.04 3.61 -16.70
C LEU A 20 -6.80 3.45 -18.21
N ASN A 21 -5.90 4.22 -18.80
CA ASN A 21 -5.46 3.99 -20.18
C ASN A 21 -4.70 2.66 -20.30
N ARG A 22 -3.85 2.30 -19.32
CA ARG A 22 -3.18 0.98 -19.31
C ARG A 22 -4.17 -0.17 -19.17
N ILE A 23 -5.21 -0.01 -18.35
CA ILE A 23 -6.32 -0.96 -18.22
C ILE A 23 -7.03 -1.16 -19.57
N LYS A 24 -7.34 -0.08 -20.29
CA LYS A 24 -7.97 -0.14 -21.61
C LYS A 24 -7.09 -0.83 -22.66
N GLU A 25 -5.81 -0.50 -22.67
CA GLU A 25 -4.81 -1.09 -23.57
C GLU A 25 -4.40 -2.52 -23.17
N ARG A 26 -4.83 -2.98 -22.01
CA ARG A 26 -4.58 -4.33 -21.46
C ARG A 26 -3.10 -4.69 -21.28
N TYR A 27 -2.20 -3.72 -21.22
CA TYR A 27 -0.80 -3.96 -20.84
C TYR A 27 -0.15 -2.74 -20.22
N VAL A 28 0.91 -2.99 -19.47
CA VAL A 28 1.77 -1.96 -18.88
C VAL A 28 3.23 -2.42 -18.95
N LEU A 29 4.12 -1.45 -19.17
CA LEU A 29 5.55 -1.66 -19.05
C LEU A 29 6.01 -1.18 -17.65
N SER A 30 6.77 -2.01 -16.96
CA SER A 30 7.33 -1.69 -15.64
C SER A 30 8.82 -1.91 -15.63
N ARG A 31 9.58 -0.86 -15.30
CA ARG A 31 11.03 -0.88 -15.23
C ARG A 31 11.51 -1.55 -13.95
N ASN A 32 12.47 -2.46 -14.05
CA ASN A 32 13.08 -3.08 -12.90
C ASN A 32 13.87 -2.03 -12.08
N PRO A 33 13.57 -1.85 -10.78
CA PRO A 33 14.22 -0.82 -9.96
C PRO A 33 15.69 -1.11 -9.65
N ILE A 34 16.14 -2.36 -9.80
CA ILE A 34 17.52 -2.79 -9.55
C ILE A 34 18.32 -2.75 -10.83
N ASN A 35 17.75 -3.22 -11.94
CA ASN A 35 18.36 -3.18 -13.27
C ASN A 35 17.51 -2.33 -14.21
N PRO A 36 17.81 -1.02 -14.35
CA PRO A 36 16.97 -0.11 -15.13
C PRO A 36 16.84 -0.44 -16.62
N ARG A 37 17.74 -1.26 -17.20
CA ARG A 37 17.61 -1.71 -18.59
C ARG A 37 16.60 -2.83 -18.80
N GLN A 38 16.19 -3.48 -17.72
CA GLN A 38 15.16 -4.51 -17.76
C GLN A 38 13.76 -3.89 -17.63
N VAL A 39 12.91 -4.15 -18.60
CA VAL A 39 11.53 -3.70 -18.63
C VAL A 39 10.62 -4.92 -18.77
N SER A 40 9.70 -5.11 -17.84
CA SER A 40 8.69 -6.15 -17.92
C SER A 40 7.46 -5.64 -18.63
N LYS A 41 6.99 -6.35 -19.66
CA LYS A 41 5.66 -6.17 -20.22
C LYS A 41 4.69 -7.08 -19.45
N ILE A 42 3.69 -6.47 -18.85
CA ILE A 42 2.73 -7.12 -17.97
C ILE A 42 1.37 -7.04 -18.65
N ASP A 43 0.75 -8.20 -18.89
CA ASP A 43 -0.62 -8.27 -19.40
C ASP A 43 -1.61 -7.94 -18.28
N LEU A 44 -2.51 -7.00 -18.56
CA LEU A 44 -3.55 -6.52 -17.66
C LEU A 44 -4.94 -7.05 -18.00
N SER A 45 -5.06 -8.07 -18.84
CA SER A 45 -6.35 -8.70 -19.16
C SER A 45 -7.04 -9.16 -17.87
N PRO A 46 -8.35 -8.91 -17.70
CA PRO A 46 -9.08 -9.24 -16.45
C PRO A 46 -8.97 -10.71 -16.05
N GLU A 47 -8.85 -11.61 -17.03
CA GLU A 47 -8.74 -13.05 -16.81
C GLU A 47 -7.41 -13.46 -16.16
N LEU A 48 -6.37 -12.61 -16.28
CA LEU A 48 -5.03 -12.85 -15.75
C LEU A 48 -4.80 -12.15 -14.41
N ILE A 49 -5.62 -11.16 -14.07
CA ILE A 49 -5.50 -10.38 -12.83
C ILE A 49 -6.44 -10.92 -11.78
N ASP A 50 -5.90 -11.57 -10.75
CA ASP A 50 -6.69 -12.06 -9.61
C ASP A 50 -7.23 -10.89 -8.75
N CYS A 51 -6.40 -9.85 -8.58
CA CYS A 51 -6.78 -8.64 -7.84
C CYS A 51 -5.81 -7.48 -8.10
N ILE A 52 -6.33 -6.25 -8.04
CA ILE A 52 -5.53 -5.02 -8.02
C ILE A 52 -5.50 -4.47 -6.60
N VAL A 53 -4.31 -4.21 -6.06
CA VAL A 53 -4.14 -3.62 -4.73
C VAL A 53 -3.65 -2.19 -4.90
N PHE A 54 -4.49 -1.23 -4.53
CA PHE A 54 -4.16 0.19 -4.55
C PHE A 54 -3.57 0.63 -3.22
N TRP A 55 -2.50 1.41 -3.29
CA TRP A 55 -1.85 2.07 -2.15
C TRP A 55 -2.00 3.56 -2.34
N THR A 56 -2.68 4.22 -1.43
CA THR A 56 -3.00 5.63 -1.63
C THR A 56 -3.18 6.38 -0.32
N LYS A 57 -2.95 7.69 -0.40
CA LYS A 57 -3.33 8.66 0.63
C LYS A 57 -4.49 9.55 0.20
N ASN A 58 -4.81 9.55 -1.10
CA ASN A 58 -5.95 10.31 -1.63
C ASN A 58 -6.47 9.70 -2.93
N PRO A 59 -7.41 8.76 -2.88
CA PRO A 59 -7.96 8.13 -4.08
C PRO A 59 -9.05 8.95 -4.78
N ALA A 60 -9.31 10.20 -4.40
CA ALA A 60 -10.41 11.00 -4.94
C ALA A 60 -10.46 11.04 -6.48
N PRO A 61 -9.35 11.18 -7.23
CA PRO A 61 -9.38 11.13 -8.69
C PRO A 61 -9.84 9.79 -9.26
N LEU A 62 -9.54 8.67 -8.58
CA LEU A 62 -9.93 7.33 -9.04
C LEU A 62 -11.36 6.98 -8.63
N ILE A 63 -11.86 7.46 -7.48
CA ILE A 63 -13.20 7.13 -6.96
C ILE A 63 -14.29 7.47 -7.97
N VAL A 64 -14.20 8.60 -8.64
CA VAL A 64 -15.20 9.03 -9.63
C VAL A 64 -15.18 8.20 -10.91
N ARG A 65 -14.16 7.39 -11.09
CA ARG A 65 -13.91 6.57 -12.28
C ARG A 65 -13.87 5.05 -12.00
N LEU A 66 -14.26 4.61 -10.81
CA LEU A 66 -14.25 3.19 -10.42
C LEU A 66 -15.05 2.28 -11.34
N LYS A 67 -16.06 2.83 -12.06
CA LYS A 67 -16.82 2.10 -13.06
C LYS A 67 -15.93 1.53 -14.19
N GLU A 68 -14.80 2.18 -14.50
CA GLU A 68 -13.87 1.69 -15.51
C GLU A 68 -13.08 0.45 -15.05
N LEU A 69 -13.21 0.06 -13.78
CA LEU A 69 -12.57 -1.12 -13.18
C LEU A 69 -13.57 -2.24 -12.85
N GLU A 70 -14.81 -2.18 -13.33
CA GLU A 70 -15.87 -3.15 -12.97
C GLU A 70 -15.53 -4.61 -13.36
N ALA A 71 -14.64 -4.81 -14.37
CA ALA A 71 -14.16 -6.12 -14.77
C ALA A 71 -13.07 -6.71 -13.82
N TYR A 72 -12.63 -5.95 -12.83
CA TYR A 72 -11.52 -6.33 -11.94
C TYR A 72 -11.96 -6.43 -10.50
N HIS A 73 -11.36 -7.35 -9.76
CA HIS A 73 -11.40 -7.33 -8.30
C HIS A 73 -10.30 -6.42 -7.79
N TYR A 74 -10.59 -5.59 -6.79
CA TYR A 74 -9.61 -4.68 -6.21
C TYR A 74 -9.96 -4.31 -4.77
N TYR A 75 -8.95 -3.85 -4.03
CA TYR A 75 -9.11 -3.23 -2.72
C TYR A 75 -8.04 -2.15 -2.50
N PHE A 76 -8.25 -1.34 -1.48
CA PHE A 76 -7.41 -0.19 -1.17
C PHE A 76 -6.71 -0.35 0.17
N GLN A 77 -5.43 -0.07 0.18
CA GLN A 77 -4.61 0.23 1.34
C GLN A 77 -4.59 1.76 1.47
N PHE A 78 -5.53 2.34 2.23
CA PHE A 78 -5.70 3.77 2.36
C PHE A 78 -4.96 4.28 3.59
N THR A 79 -3.85 4.99 3.38
CA THR A 79 -3.08 5.59 4.47
C THR A 79 -3.71 6.91 4.91
N LEU A 80 -4.16 6.95 6.15
CA LEU A 80 -4.70 8.13 6.81
C LEU A 80 -4.06 8.26 8.19
N ASN A 81 -2.99 9.07 8.27
CA ASN A 81 -2.24 9.40 9.46
C ASN A 81 -2.70 10.73 10.07
N ALA A 82 -2.27 11.00 11.29
CA ALA A 82 -2.57 12.23 12.00
C ALA A 82 -1.55 13.37 11.78
N TYR A 83 -0.59 13.21 10.86
CA TYR A 83 0.44 14.23 10.63
C TYR A 83 -0.10 15.45 9.91
N GLU A 84 0.43 16.62 10.24
CA GLU A 84 0.16 17.87 9.56
C GLU A 84 1.11 18.12 8.36
N ALA A 85 1.01 19.31 7.74
CA ALA A 85 1.79 19.67 6.55
C ALA A 85 3.32 19.73 6.77
N ASP A 86 3.78 19.84 8.03
CA ASP A 86 5.19 19.75 8.36
C ASP A 86 5.81 18.38 8.09
N VAL A 87 5.03 17.31 8.20
CA VAL A 87 5.43 15.92 7.91
C VAL A 87 4.86 15.42 6.57
N GLU A 88 3.63 15.79 6.23
CA GLU A 88 2.94 15.38 5.00
C GLU A 88 2.41 16.60 4.21
N PRO A 89 3.30 17.39 3.58
CA PRO A 89 2.96 18.71 3.02
C PRO A 89 1.98 18.65 1.84
N GLY A 90 1.94 17.56 1.09
CA GLY A 90 1.01 17.39 -0.04
C GLY A 90 -0.40 16.94 0.36
N LEU A 91 -0.71 16.86 1.65
CA LEU A 91 -1.98 16.37 2.18
C LEU A 91 -2.62 17.42 3.12
N ALA A 92 -2.89 18.59 2.60
CA ALA A 92 -3.62 19.60 3.37
C ALA A 92 -5.06 19.13 3.69
N SER A 93 -5.60 19.59 4.83
CA SER A 93 -7.02 19.37 5.22
C SER A 93 -7.45 17.91 5.46
N LYS A 94 -6.60 17.09 6.10
CA LYS A 94 -6.83 15.66 6.35
C LYS A 94 -8.09 15.35 7.17
N HIS A 95 -8.34 16.10 8.22
CA HIS A 95 -9.33 15.76 9.24
C HIS A 95 -10.79 15.82 8.75
N VAL A 96 -11.05 16.51 7.64
CA VAL A 96 -12.39 16.59 7.03
C VAL A 96 -12.35 15.98 5.65
N SER A 97 -11.54 16.50 4.75
CA SER A 97 -11.55 16.12 3.34
C SER A 97 -11.15 14.64 3.12
N LEU A 98 -10.03 14.15 3.70
CA LEU A 98 -9.59 12.77 3.49
C LEU A 98 -10.43 11.75 4.26
N VAL A 99 -10.97 12.10 5.43
CA VAL A 99 -11.96 11.24 6.12
C VAL A 99 -13.21 11.07 5.27
N ASN A 100 -13.74 12.15 4.69
CA ASN A 100 -14.89 12.08 3.79
C ASN A 100 -14.57 11.27 2.52
N THR A 101 -13.36 11.43 1.97
CA THR A 101 -12.89 10.61 0.84
C THR A 101 -12.83 9.13 1.20
N PHE A 102 -12.37 8.79 2.40
CA PHE A 102 -12.33 7.43 2.91
C PHE A 102 -13.74 6.83 3.02
N MET A 103 -14.66 7.57 3.66
CA MET A 103 -16.05 7.14 3.81
C MET A 103 -16.72 6.95 2.45
N HIS A 104 -16.56 7.92 1.54
CA HIS A 104 -17.12 7.83 0.19
C HIS A 104 -16.57 6.62 -0.59
N LEU A 105 -15.26 6.32 -0.49
CA LEU A 105 -14.70 5.12 -1.08
C LEU A 105 -15.35 3.87 -0.50
N SER A 106 -15.47 3.79 0.82
CA SER A 106 -16.08 2.65 1.50
C SER A 106 -17.55 2.44 1.13
N GLU A 107 -18.33 3.51 1.00
CA GLU A 107 -19.72 3.46 0.53
C GLU A 107 -19.82 2.88 -0.90
N ARG A 108 -18.85 3.20 -1.75
CA ARG A 108 -18.81 2.74 -3.14
C ARG A 108 -18.42 1.28 -3.32
N ILE A 109 -17.46 0.79 -2.53
CA ILE A 109 -16.87 -0.54 -2.76
C ILE A 109 -17.06 -1.52 -1.60
N GLY A 110 -17.59 -1.06 -0.47
CA GLY A 110 -17.76 -1.84 0.76
C GLY A 110 -16.55 -1.74 1.70
N LYS A 111 -16.83 -1.71 3.00
CA LYS A 111 -15.84 -1.51 4.07
C LYS A 111 -14.76 -2.60 4.16
N GLU A 112 -15.03 -3.80 3.65
CA GLU A 112 -14.06 -4.89 3.59
C GLU A 112 -12.91 -4.60 2.63
N ARG A 113 -13.18 -3.81 1.58
CA ARG A 113 -12.21 -3.48 0.52
C ARG A 113 -11.42 -2.21 0.78
N VAL A 114 -11.63 -1.53 1.92
CA VAL A 114 -10.90 -0.32 2.30
C VAL A 114 -10.18 -0.56 3.62
N ILE A 115 -8.90 -0.88 3.54
CA ILE A 115 -8.04 -1.14 4.70
C ILE A 115 -7.45 0.21 5.15
N TRP A 116 -7.74 0.61 6.39
CA TRP A 116 -7.13 1.79 6.96
C TRP A 116 -5.68 1.51 7.33
N ARG A 117 -4.77 2.40 6.93
CA ARG A 117 -3.37 2.35 7.37
C ARG A 117 -3.06 3.58 8.21
N TYR A 118 -2.77 3.36 9.47
CA TYR A 118 -2.19 4.36 10.36
C TYR A 118 -0.68 4.09 10.44
N ASP A 119 0.04 4.44 9.37
CA ASP A 119 1.35 3.88 9.02
C ASP A 119 2.18 4.86 8.17
N PRO A 120 3.44 5.12 8.56
CA PRO A 120 4.12 4.70 9.78
C PRO A 120 3.90 5.67 10.95
N MET A 121 4.11 5.20 12.19
CA MET A 121 4.18 6.05 13.38
C MET A 121 5.63 6.49 13.64
N LEU A 122 5.85 7.79 13.76
CA LEU A 122 7.10 8.41 14.18
C LEU A 122 6.81 9.38 15.34
N LEU A 123 7.77 9.58 16.20
CA LEU A 123 7.64 10.49 17.32
C LEU A 123 8.50 11.74 17.13
N THR A 124 8.00 12.85 17.66
CA THR A 124 8.70 14.14 17.83
C THR A 124 8.18 14.81 19.09
N ASP A 125 8.68 16.00 19.44
CA ASP A 125 8.14 16.79 20.55
C ASP A 125 6.65 17.12 20.35
N ARG A 126 6.19 17.25 19.11
CA ARG A 126 4.78 17.49 18.75
C ARG A 126 3.98 16.20 18.65
N TYR A 127 4.50 15.22 17.93
CA TYR A 127 3.84 13.94 17.65
C TYR A 127 4.23 12.92 18.72
N THR A 128 3.74 13.14 19.94
CA THR A 128 3.99 12.28 21.11
C THR A 128 3.14 11.01 21.10
N VAL A 129 3.41 10.08 21.99
CA VAL A 129 2.55 8.90 22.23
C VAL A 129 1.11 9.32 22.51
N SER A 130 0.93 10.33 23.40
CA SER A 130 -0.42 10.83 23.73
C SER A 130 -1.11 11.48 22.53
N TYR A 131 -0.38 12.21 21.69
CA TYR A 131 -0.90 12.74 20.42
C TYR A 131 -1.44 11.63 19.52
N HIS A 132 -0.66 10.58 19.29
CA HIS A 132 -1.09 9.46 18.46
C HIS A 132 -2.32 8.76 19.04
N ILE A 133 -2.37 8.52 20.35
CA ILE A 133 -3.53 7.90 21.00
C ILE A 133 -4.79 8.76 20.80
N GLN A 134 -4.71 10.06 21.05
CA GLN A 134 -5.82 10.99 20.89
C GLN A 134 -6.35 11.01 19.45
N HIS A 135 -5.46 11.13 18.46
CA HIS A 135 -5.84 11.21 17.06
C HIS A 135 -6.33 9.88 16.50
N PHE A 136 -5.72 8.77 16.93
CA PHE A 136 -6.20 7.43 16.56
C PHE A 136 -7.63 7.21 17.08
N THR A 137 -7.91 7.62 18.34
CA THR A 137 -9.27 7.56 18.92
C THR A 137 -10.28 8.35 18.06
N ALA A 138 -9.92 9.57 17.68
CA ALA A 138 -10.81 10.42 16.89
C ALA A 138 -11.06 9.84 15.48
N LEU A 139 -10.04 9.27 14.84
CA LEU A 139 -10.17 8.64 13.53
C LEU A 139 -10.92 7.32 13.61
N ALA A 140 -10.63 6.45 14.56
CA ALA A 140 -11.33 5.18 14.75
C ALA A 140 -12.84 5.38 14.92
N LYS A 141 -13.27 6.35 15.73
CA LYS A 141 -14.69 6.72 15.90
C LYS A 141 -15.35 7.16 14.59
N LYS A 142 -14.62 7.88 13.73
CA LYS A 142 -15.15 8.33 12.43
C LYS A 142 -15.20 7.21 11.41
N LEU A 143 -14.25 6.25 11.46
CA LEU A 143 -14.06 5.22 10.44
C LEU A 143 -14.71 3.87 10.81
N LYS A 144 -15.29 3.70 11.99
CA LYS A 144 -15.84 2.43 12.51
C LYS A 144 -16.80 1.72 11.54
N ASP A 145 -17.57 2.48 10.77
CA ASP A 145 -18.53 1.94 9.82
C ASP A 145 -17.97 1.85 8.39
N ALA A 146 -16.78 2.42 8.15
CA ALA A 146 -16.15 2.54 6.85
C ALA A 146 -14.97 1.58 6.63
N THR A 147 -14.47 0.91 7.66
CA THR A 147 -13.45 -0.13 7.56
C THR A 147 -13.63 -1.22 8.60
N GLN A 148 -13.09 -2.38 8.34
CA GLN A 148 -13.04 -3.51 9.30
C GLN A 148 -11.64 -3.73 9.85
N ARG A 149 -10.60 -3.15 9.21
CA ARG A 149 -9.19 -3.42 9.52
C ARG A 149 -8.38 -2.12 9.55
N CYS A 150 -7.52 -2.03 10.55
CA CYS A 150 -6.48 -1.00 10.61
C CYS A 150 -5.11 -1.66 10.69
N VAL A 151 -4.19 -1.22 9.84
CA VAL A 151 -2.80 -1.69 9.85
C VAL A 151 -1.90 -0.56 10.32
N ILE A 152 -1.10 -0.86 11.35
CA ILE A 152 -0.12 0.07 11.92
C ILE A 152 1.31 -0.39 11.62
N SER A 153 2.24 0.54 11.62
CA SER A 153 3.68 0.25 11.73
C SER A 153 4.40 1.36 12.48
N PHE A 154 5.53 1.00 13.09
CA PHE A 154 6.48 1.97 13.63
C PHE A 154 7.49 2.35 12.55
N ILE A 155 7.97 3.58 12.58
CA ILE A 155 8.91 4.05 11.55
C ILE A 155 10.23 3.28 11.64
N ASP A 156 10.66 2.80 10.49
CA ASP A 156 11.99 2.24 10.29
C ASP A 156 12.74 3.14 9.29
N PHE A 157 13.63 3.98 9.81
CA PHE A 157 14.36 4.91 8.96
C PHE A 157 15.43 4.19 8.16
N PRO A 158 15.42 4.32 6.83
CA PRO A 158 16.55 3.85 6.03
C PRO A 158 17.86 4.48 6.51
N LYS A 159 18.93 3.69 6.61
CA LYS A 159 20.25 4.15 7.11
C LYS A 159 20.70 5.47 6.48
N ARG A 160 20.45 5.67 5.17
CA ARG A 160 20.78 6.90 4.42
C ARG A 160 20.00 8.15 4.87
N LYS A 161 18.86 8.00 5.55
CA LYS A 161 18.01 9.10 6.03
C LYS A 161 18.09 9.30 7.55
N TYR A 162 18.70 8.37 8.26
CA TYR A 162 18.67 8.38 9.72
C TYR A 162 19.21 9.69 10.31
N SER A 163 20.38 10.15 9.88
CA SER A 163 20.99 11.40 10.38
C SER A 163 20.12 12.64 10.09
N THR A 164 19.54 12.71 8.89
CA THR A 164 18.68 13.84 8.49
C THR A 164 17.37 13.85 9.30
N MET A 165 16.77 12.69 9.50
CA MET A 165 15.51 12.58 10.23
C MET A 165 15.72 12.83 11.72
N SER A 166 16.79 12.29 12.30
CA SER A 166 17.18 12.56 13.68
C SER A 166 17.51 14.04 13.93
N ALA A 167 18.21 14.70 12.99
CA ALA A 167 18.48 16.15 13.07
C ALA A 167 17.19 17.01 13.03
N LEU A 168 16.11 16.47 12.44
CA LEU A 168 14.78 17.11 12.45
C LEU A 168 13.93 16.71 13.66
N GLY A 169 14.50 16.02 14.66
CA GLY A 169 13.80 15.57 15.84
C GLY A 169 12.86 14.37 15.61
N TYR A 170 12.94 13.71 14.47
CA TYR A 170 12.11 12.52 14.17
C TYR A 170 12.80 11.27 14.71
N ARG A 171 12.08 10.47 15.46
CA ARG A 171 12.55 9.20 16.01
C ARG A 171 11.49 8.10 15.93
N ALA A 172 11.94 6.87 16.00
CA ALA A 172 11.06 5.74 16.23
C ALA A 172 10.62 5.71 17.71
N PRO A 173 9.44 5.18 18.02
CA PRO A 173 9.09 4.81 19.39
C PRO A 173 10.09 3.80 19.96
N ASP A 174 10.40 3.90 21.24
CA ASP A 174 11.13 2.84 21.95
C ASP A 174 10.22 1.66 22.30
N PHE A 175 10.80 0.61 22.90
CA PHE A 175 10.08 -0.60 23.23
C PHE A 175 8.86 -0.35 24.13
N ASN A 176 9.01 0.46 25.18
CA ASN A 176 7.94 0.76 26.14
C ASN A 176 6.85 1.63 25.49
N GLU A 177 7.24 2.57 24.65
CA GLU A 177 6.33 3.42 23.87
C GLU A 177 5.53 2.59 22.87
N MET A 178 6.16 1.61 22.18
CA MET A 178 5.48 0.69 21.27
C MET A 178 4.41 -0.13 22.01
N HIS A 179 4.72 -0.68 23.19
CA HIS A 179 3.77 -1.39 24.02
C HIS A 179 2.65 -0.51 24.56
N THR A 180 2.95 0.73 24.93
CA THR A 180 1.96 1.71 25.38
C THR A 180 0.97 2.06 24.28
N ILE A 181 1.48 2.33 23.06
CA ILE A 181 0.68 2.59 21.87
C ILE A 181 -0.16 1.36 21.52
N ALA A 182 0.45 0.17 21.47
CA ALA A 182 -0.23 -1.06 21.10
C ALA A 182 -1.41 -1.37 22.04
N ARG A 183 -1.22 -1.26 23.35
CA ARG A 183 -2.27 -1.47 24.34
C ARG A 183 -3.44 -0.50 24.12
N ALA A 184 -3.14 0.80 23.97
CA ALA A 184 -4.17 1.82 23.80
C ALA A 184 -4.90 1.64 22.47
N PHE A 185 -4.17 1.43 21.37
CA PHE A 185 -4.75 1.27 20.03
C PHE A 185 -5.61 0.01 19.93
N SER A 186 -5.19 -1.10 20.55
CA SER A 186 -5.97 -2.33 20.58
C SER A 186 -7.33 -2.14 21.27
N ALA A 187 -7.34 -1.47 22.43
CA ALA A 187 -8.59 -1.17 23.14
C ALA A 187 -9.51 -0.29 22.29
N ILE A 188 -8.96 0.81 21.73
CA ILE A 188 -9.72 1.75 20.88
C ILE A 188 -10.26 1.05 19.63
N ALA A 189 -9.46 0.24 18.95
CA ALA A 189 -9.87 -0.48 17.75
C ALA A 189 -11.01 -1.47 18.07
N SER A 190 -10.87 -2.23 19.16
CA SER A 190 -11.89 -3.18 19.64
C SER A 190 -13.21 -2.48 19.96
N GLU A 191 -13.19 -1.36 20.68
CA GLU A 191 -14.39 -0.55 20.97
C GLU A 191 -15.12 -0.05 19.71
N ASN A 192 -14.39 0.09 18.60
CA ASN A 192 -14.94 0.58 17.33
C ASN A 192 -15.15 -0.54 16.30
N GLY A 193 -15.01 -1.84 16.69
CA GLY A 193 -15.21 -2.98 15.81
C GLY A 193 -14.19 -3.09 14.69
N ILE A 194 -12.97 -2.55 14.89
CA ILE A 194 -11.86 -2.55 13.93
C ILE A 194 -10.82 -3.58 14.37
N THR A 195 -10.45 -4.52 13.50
CA THR A 195 -9.32 -5.42 13.73
C THR A 195 -8.01 -4.65 13.54
N LEU A 196 -7.16 -4.65 14.57
CA LEU A 196 -5.84 -3.99 14.52
C LEU A 196 -4.74 -5.00 14.21
N GLU A 197 -3.88 -4.67 13.26
CA GLU A 197 -2.78 -5.51 12.79
C GLU A 197 -1.51 -4.69 12.56
N THR A 198 -0.33 -5.36 12.53
CA THR A 198 0.95 -4.70 12.23
C THR A 198 1.45 -5.03 10.83
N CYS A 199 2.18 -4.09 10.21
CA CYS A 199 2.85 -4.30 8.92
C CYS A 199 4.34 -4.53 9.11
N ALA A 200 4.77 -5.78 8.97
CA ALA A 200 6.19 -6.19 8.95
C ALA A 200 7.02 -5.68 10.15
N GLU A 201 6.42 -5.69 11.34
CA GLU A 201 7.07 -5.39 12.60
C GLU A 201 7.80 -6.62 13.16
N ALA A 202 8.96 -6.40 13.79
CA ALA A 202 9.70 -7.45 14.48
C ALA A 202 9.19 -7.69 15.92
N ILE A 203 8.53 -6.69 16.50
CA ILE A 203 7.98 -6.77 17.85
C ILE A 203 6.72 -7.65 17.87
N ASP A 204 6.65 -8.55 18.84
CA ASP A 204 5.45 -9.35 19.10
C ASP A 204 4.44 -8.55 19.94
N LEU A 205 3.28 -8.29 19.37
CA LEU A 205 2.17 -7.60 20.01
C LEU A 205 0.94 -8.48 20.18
N SER A 206 1.09 -9.79 20.05
CA SER A 206 0.00 -10.79 20.17
C SER A 206 -0.70 -10.75 21.53
N THR A 207 0.01 -10.36 22.60
CA THR A 207 -0.55 -10.16 23.95
C THR A 207 -1.64 -9.07 23.99
N TYR A 208 -1.69 -8.18 23.00
CA TYR A 208 -2.74 -7.19 22.81
C TYR A 208 -3.75 -7.60 21.73
N GLY A 209 -3.70 -8.83 21.24
CA GLY A 209 -4.54 -9.30 20.13
C GLY A 209 -4.16 -8.73 18.77
N ILE A 210 -2.96 -8.12 18.63
CA ILE A 210 -2.47 -7.54 17.40
C ILE A 210 -1.58 -8.54 16.68
N ASN A 211 -2.02 -9.01 15.51
CA ASN A 211 -1.28 -9.95 14.68
C ASN A 211 -0.60 -9.25 13.50
N HIS A 212 0.24 -9.98 12.77
CA HIS A 212 0.87 -9.46 11.56
C HIS A 212 -0.12 -9.46 10.38
N ALA A 213 -0.25 -8.31 9.74
CA ALA A 213 -1.08 -8.15 8.54
C ALA A 213 -0.45 -8.76 7.30
N LYS A 214 -1.29 -9.22 6.40
CA LYS A 214 -0.95 -9.34 4.97
C LYS A 214 -1.48 -8.12 4.24
N CYS A 215 -0.59 -7.25 3.76
CA CYS A 215 -1.03 -6.09 2.97
C CYS A 215 -1.39 -6.50 1.54
N ILE A 216 -0.72 -7.50 0.99
CA ILE A 216 -1.17 -8.29 -0.17
C ILE A 216 -1.69 -9.60 0.42
N ASP A 217 -3.02 -9.71 0.46
CA ASP A 217 -3.72 -10.70 1.29
C ASP A 217 -4.54 -11.66 0.42
N ASP A 218 -4.02 -12.88 0.27
CA ASP A 218 -4.66 -13.95 -0.52
C ASP A 218 -6.03 -14.37 0.05
N ALA A 219 -6.21 -14.32 1.37
CA ALA A 219 -7.49 -14.64 1.99
C ALA A 219 -8.55 -13.57 1.71
N LEU A 220 -8.17 -12.27 1.78
CA LEU A 220 -9.06 -11.18 1.37
C LEU A 220 -9.40 -11.29 -0.12
N ILE A 221 -8.40 -11.54 -0.96
CA ILE A 221 -8.60 -11.69 -2.41
C ILE A 221 -9.55 -12.85 -2.70
N SER A 222 -9.40 -13.99 -2.01
CA SER A 222 -10.33 -15.13 -2.15
C SER A 222 -11.78 -14.73 -1.84
N ARG A 223 -11.99 -13.97 -0.76
CA ARG A 223 -13.34 -13.52 -0.37
C ARG A 223 -13.95 -12.57 -1.40
N ILE A 224 -13.21 -11.56 -1.87
CA ILE A 224 -13.74 -10.56 -2.80
C ILE A 224 -13.88 -11.07 -4.24
N SER A 225 -13.09 -12.07 -4.64
CA SER A 225 -13.17 -12.68 -5.97
C SER A 225 -14.11 -13.88 -6.04
N GLY A 226 -14.45 -14.47 -4.90
CA GLY A 226 -15.19 -15.75 -4.82
C GLY A 226 -14.37 -16.96 -5.31
N LYS A 227 -13.07 -16.81 -5.55
CA LYS A 227 -12.18 -17.87 -6.05
C LYS A 227 -11.13 -18.21 -4.98
N PRO A 228 -10.95 -19.47 -4.59
CA PRO A 228 -9.92 -19.87 -3.65
C PRO A 228 -8.53 -19.47 -4.16
N LEU A 229 -7.78 -18.77 -3.31
CA LEU A 229 -6.40 -18.37 -3.60
C LEU A 229 -5.56 -18.59 -2.35
N HIS A 230 -4.61 -19.54 -2.43
CA HIS A 230 -3.68 -19.84 -1.35
C HIS A 230 -2.27 -19.73 -1.88
N LEU A 231 -1.57 -18.66 -1.51
CA LEU A 231 -0.22 -18.40 -1.97
C LEU A 231 0.78 -18.46 -0.82
N LYS A 232 1.98 -18.95 -1.11
CA LYS A 232 3.09 -18.87 -0.16
C LYS A 232 3.53 -17.42 0.01
N LYS A 233 4.11 -17.11 1.17
CA LYS A 233 4.73 -15.81 1.43
C LYS A 233 5.73 -15.45 0.33
N ASP A 234 5.75 -14.18 -0.06
CA ASP A 234 6.75 -13.64 -1.00
C ASP A 234 8.16 -13.71 -0.38
N PRO A 235 9.09 -14.51 -0.95
CA PRO A 235 10.45 -14.65 -0.42
C PRO A 235 11.29 -13.38 -0.56
N ASN A 236 10.87 -12.44 -1.42
CA ASN A 236 11.58 -11.17 -1.65
C ASN A 236 11.17 -10.06 -0.68
N GLN A 237 10.28 -10.35 0.28
CA GLN A 237 9.87 -9.41 1.32
C GLN A 237 10.69 -9.59 2.60
N ARG A 238 10.65 -8.57 3.49
CA ARG A 238 11.28 -8.61 4.81
C ARG A 238 10.83 -9.85 5.61
N ALA A 239 11.68 -10.34 6.49
CA ALA A 239 11.38 -11.54 7.29
C ALA A 239 10.04 -11.46 8.03
N ALA A 240 9.73 -10.32 8.65
CA ALA A 240 8.48 -10.09 9.37
C ALA A 240 7.27 -9.78 8.46
N CYS A 241 7.43 -9.63 7.13
CA CYS A 241 6.34 -9.39 6.21
C CYS A 241 5.64 -10.70 5.84
N SER A 242 4.32 -10.73 5.91
CA SER A 242 3.50 -11.91 5.57
C SER A 242 2.80 -11.82 4.20
N CYS A 243 3.10 -10.78 3.39
CA CYS A 243 2.48 -10.58 2.08
C CYS A 243 2.78 -11.72 1.11
N VAL A 244 1.79 -12.04 0.27
CA VAL A 244 1.99 -12.93 -0.88
C VAL A 244 2.60 -12.19 -2.07
N PRO A 245 3.15 -12.90 -3.09
CA PRO A 245 3.76 -12.29 -4.27
C PRO A 245 2.81 -11.38 -5.03
N SER A 246 3.33 -10.27 -5.53
CA SER A 246 2.61 -9.32 -6.39
C SER A 246 3.55 -8.62 -7.36
N VAL A 247 2.99 -8.08 -8.44
CA VAL A 247 3.71 -7.31 -9.45
C VAL A 247 3.44 -5.84 -9.23
N ASP A 248 4.47 -5.05 -8.90
CA ASP A 248 4.35 -3.61 -8.68
C ASP A 248 4.65 -2.84 -9.97
N ILE A 249 3.73 -1.98 -10.39
CA ILE A 249 3.80 -1.21 -11.64
C ILE A 249 4.22 0.25 -11.45
N GLY A 250 4.52 0.68 -10.23
CA GLY A 250 4.95 2.05 -9.96
C GLY A 250 6.45 2.29 -10.16
N LEU A 251 6.81 3.56 -10.13
CA LEU A 251 8.18 4.03 -10.24
C LEU A 251 8.58 4.86 -9.02
N TYR A 252 9.79 4.67 -8.50
CA TYR A 252 10.35 5.48 -7.43
C TYR A 252 10.51 6.94 -7.85
N ASN A 253 10.44 7.87 -6.89
CA ASN A 253 10.54 9.31 -7.11
C ASN A 253 9.53 9.84 -8.12
N THR A 254 8.26 9.46 -7.96
CA THR A 254 7.13 9.97 -8.76
C THR A 254 5.97 10.46 -7.91
N CYS A 255 5.85 10.03 -6.64
CA CYS A 255 4.81 10.47 -5.73
C CYS A 255 5.04 11.91 -5.25
N MET A 256 4.01 12.78 -5.39
CA MET A 256 4.10 14.21 -5.12
C MET A 256 3.57 14.62 -3.72
N HIS A 257 3.16 13.68 -2.86
CA HIS A 257 2.72 14.01 -1.50
C HIS A 257 3.82 14.65 -0.64
N GLY A 258 5.10 14.39 -0.95
CA GLY A 258 6.23 15.00 -0.26
C GLY A 258 6.44 14.58 1.19
N CYS A 259 5.86 13.46 1.62
CA CYS A 259 6.00 12.92 2.98
C CYS A 259 7.47 12.83 3.39
N LYS A 260 7.83 13.43 4.52
CA LYS A 260 9.23 13.52 4.97
C LYS A 260 9.87 12.16 5.23
N TYR A 261 9.09 11.21 5.73
CA TYR A 261 9.53 9.84 6.02
C TYR A 261 9.57 8.91 4.79
N CYS A 262 9.08 9.35 3.63
CA CYS A 262 8.85 8.47 2.49
C CYS A 262 10.14 7.80 2.00
N TYR A 263 10.09 6.47 1.87
CA TYR A 263 11.17 5.67 1.30
C TYR A 263 11.13 5.63 -0.25
N ALA A 264 9.97 5.91 -0.84
CA ALA A 264 9.75 5.78 -2.28
C ALA A 264 10.02 7.07 -3.06
N SER A 265 9.81 8.26 -2.43
CA SER A 265 10.12 9.57 -3.01
C SER A 265 11.17 10.27 -2.16
N PHE A 266 12.43 10.01 -2.46
CA PHE A 266 13.58 10.42 -1.64
C PHE A 266 14.53 11.37 -2.35
N ASN A 267 14.37 11.59 -3.66
CA ASN A 267 15.22 12.46 -4.47
C ASN A 267 14.37 13.47 -5.24
N LYS A 268 14.36 14.72 -4.77
CA LYS A 268 13.55 15.80 -5.36
C LYS A 268 13.92 16.10 -6.83
N LYS A 269 15.23 16.03 -7.18
CA LYS A 269 15.68 16.25 -8.56
C LYS A 269 15.14 15.16 -9.48
N ALA A 270 15.29 13.89 -9.08
CA ALA A 270 14.75 12.76 -9.83
C ALA A 270 13.21 12.82 -9.94
N LEU A 271 12.50 13.24 -8.88
CA LEU A 271 11.05 13.42 -8.92
C LEU A 271 10.64 14.45 -9.99
N LEU A 272 11.31 15.61 -10.05
CA LEU A 272 11.03 16.63 -11.03
C LEU A 272 11.33 16.17 -12.47
N GLN A 273 12.44 15.44 -12.67
CA GLN A 273 12.80 14.85 -13.95
C GLN A 273 11.79 13.78 -14.40
N ASN A 274 11.44 12.85 -13.54
CA ASN A 274 10.48 11.80 -13.84
C ASN A 274 9.11 12.39 -14.20
N ARG A 275 8.69 13.44 -13.50
CA ARG A 275 7.42 14.12 -13.79
C ARG A 275 7.39 14.74 -15.19
N GLN A 276 8.52 15.24 -15.71
CA GLN A 276 8.60 15.77 -17.08
C GLN A 276 8.36 14.71 -18.15
N HIS A 277 8.54 13.41 -17.81
CA HIS A 277 8.27 12.29 -18.70
C HIS A 277 6.87 11.69 -18.50
N TYR A 278 6.02 12.34 -17.70
CA TYR A 278 4.65 11.85 -17.52
C TYR A 278 3.81 12.14 -18.77
N GLU A 279 3.24 11.09 -19.33
CA GLU A 279 2.28 11.13 -20.41
C GLU A 279 1.17 10.11 -20.11
N ALA A 280 -0.09 10.55 -20.16
CA ALA A 280 -1.22 9.70 -19.77
C ALA A 280 -1.41 8.46 -20.66
N PHE A 281 -0.92 8.49 -21.89
CA PHE A 281 -1.00 7.38 -22.86
C PHE A 281 0.31 6.56 -22.97
N SER A 282 1.38 6.97 -22.29
CA SER A 282 2.63 6.22 -22.30
C SER A 282 2.44 4.79 -21.76
N PRO A 283 3.04 3.77 -22.37
CA PRO A 283 2.98 2.40 -21.84
C PRO A 283 3.72 2.23 -20.52
N ILE A 284 4.62 3.16 -20.17
CA ILE A 284 5.44 3.13 -18.97
C ILE A 284 5.26 4.41 -18.14
N LEU A 285 5.19 4.30 -16.82
CA LEU A 285 4.96 5.44 -15.93
C LEU A 285 6.20 6.34 -15.83
N CYS A 286 6.05 7.63 -16.14
CA CYS A 286 7.07 8.66 -15.92
C CYS A 286 8.48 8.27 -16.40
N SER A 287 8.57 7.54 -17.50
CA SER A 287 9.82 7.06 -18.10
C SER A 287 9.68 6.96 -19.61
N LYS A 288 10.79 6.73 -20.31
CA LYS A 288 10.81 6.48 -21.75
C LYS A 288 11.52 5.17 -22.01
N ILE A 289 11.07 4.43 -23.04
CA ILE A 289 11.78 3.26 -23.55
C ILE A 289 12.88 3.76 -24.49
N THR A 290 14.05 3.19 -24.36
CA THR A 290 15.24 3.48 -25.17
C THR A 290 15.69 2.22 -25.91
N GLU A 291 16.58 2.36 -26.89
CA GLU A 291 17.16 1.24 -27.64
C GLU A 291 17.98 0.27 -26.76
N ASP A 292 18.49 0.76 -25.62
CA ASP A 292 19.24 -0.08 -24.65
C ASP A 292 18.33 -0.92 -23.73
N ASP A 293 17.00 -0.71 -23.78
CA ASP A 293 16.08 -1.42 -22.91
C ASP A 293 15.76 -2.80 -23.46
N VAL A 294 15.80 -3.81 -22.60
CA VAL A 294 15.41 -5.17 -22.91
C VAL A 294 14.02 -5.43 -22.32
N ILE A 295 13.05 -5.64 -23.21
CA ILE A 295 11.66 -5.88 -22.82
C ILE A 295 11.43 -7.40 -22.72
N TYR A 296 10.96 -7.83 -21.54
CA TYR A 296 10.60 -9.22 -21.28
C TYR A 296 9.09 -9.34 -21.09
N GLU A 297 8.46 -10.29 -21.76
CA GLU A 297 7.09 -10.63 -21.41
C GLU A 297 7.06 -11.37 -20.08
N ARG A 298 6.28 -10.87 -19.13
CA ARG A 298 6.13 -11.51 -17.83
C ARG A 298 4.96 -12.50 -17.88
N ASN A 299 5.28 -13.78 -18.04
CA ASN A 299 4.32 -14.87 -17.99
C ASN A 299 4.24 -15.43 -16.56
N ASP A 300 3.30 -14.94 -15.76
CA ASP A 300 3.06 -15.46 -14.38
C ASP A 300 2.26 -16.78 -14.36
N ALA A 301 2.12 -17.47 -15.48
CA ALA A 301 1.53 -18.83 -15.55
C ALA A 301 2.30 -19.84 -14.68
N GLN A 302 3.59 -19.61 -14.44
CA GLN A 302 4.43 -20.50 -13.62
C GLN A 302 4.17 -20.44 -12.12
N SER A 303 3.56 -19.36 -11.61
CA SER A 303 3.20 -19.29 -10.18
C SER A 303 1.89 -20.01 -9.83
N ARG A 304 1.08 -20.38 -10.81
CA ARG A 304 -0.18 -21.13 -10.63
C ARG A 304 0.04 -22.65 -10.57
N THR A 305 1.16 -23.17 -11.08
CA THR A 305 1.43 -24.61 -11.21
C THR A 305 1.92 -25.27 -9.91
N ALA A 306 2.10 -24.52 -8.82
CA ALA A 306 2.56 -25.06 -7.54
C ALA A 306 1.43 -25.53 -6.61
N LEU A 307 0.20 -25.59 -7.07
CA LEU A 307 -0.96 -26.05 -6.29
C LEU A 307 -1.65 -27.23 -6.98
N GLN A 308 -0.93 -28.35 -7.15
CA GLN A 308 -1.61 -29.65 -7.16
C GLN A 308 -1.84 -30.03 -5.69
N PRO A 309 -3.08 -30.30 -5.27
CA PRO A 309 -3.30 -30.93 -3.96
C PRO A 309 -2.63 -32.30 -4.01
N ASP A 310 -1.83 -32.61 -2.99
CA ASP A 310 -1.36 -33.96 -2.73
C ASP A 310 -2.60 -34.88 -2.66
N LEU A 311 -2.77 -35.72 -3.66
CA LEU A 311 -3.71 -36.82 -3.62
C LEU A 311 -3.30 -37.73 -2.46
N PRO A 312 -4.21 -38.15 -1.58
CA PRO A 312 -3.87 -39.07 -0.52
C PRO A 312 -3.36 -40.36 -1.12
N LEU A 313 -2.14 -40.77 -0.73
CA LEU A 313 -1.60 -42.06 -1.03
C LEU A 313 -2.58 -43.13 -0.47
N VAL A 314 -3.26 -43.80 -1.38
CA VAL A 314 -4.02 -45.01 -1.04
C VAL A 314 -2.99 -46.07 -0.66
N SER A 315 -2.86 -46.33 0.62
CA SER A 315 -2.10 -47.48 1.16
C SER A 315 -2.78 -48.75 0.71
N SER A 316 -2.11 -49.54 -0.11
CA SER A 316 -2.37 -50.95 -0.35
C SER A 316 -1.81 -51.81 0.79
#